data_1abae9c74d60e44556dfad19c162d320
#
_entry.id   1abae9c74d60e44556dfad19c162d320
#
_cell.length_a   1.000
_cell.length_b   1.000
_cell.length_c   1.000
_cell.angle_alpha   90.00
_cell.angle_beta   90.00
_cell.angle_gamma   90.00
#
_symmetry.space_group_name_H-M   'P 1'
#
loop_
_entity.id
_entity.type
_entity.pdbx_description
1 polymer ?
#
loop_
_entity_poly.entity_id
_entity_poly.type
_entity_poly.pdbx_seq_one_letter_code
_entity_poly.pdbx_strand_id
1 'polypeptide(L)'
;PSAFGAEVVWWENDFPAVRPLIGDKVEKVRDLVKPKVTAGELGRILDYTRVFLERTEGKIPIRLGDIQGPLDNAALIFGHTAFLEALITAPCEVHRLLDMITGLMIEFTAAQRDFVRAAGAEFVPSSFQPWLPDGRGISVANDVAVMLSPELHDEFGVPYLNRLSDALGGVYIHSCGNWTHLFPSLEKVRGLRGLEFGASEAPYEKVLARFGGRTVLACRVGLHRDIRFAGMADFVKRVLAAAPTPRGLFIHIDITNGLVDESWPETDLEELYALLDAGNPDWPALAGRSKAP
;
A
#
# COMPACT_ATOMS: atom_id res chain seq x y z
N PRO A 1 4.24 -11.30 -9.61
CA PRO A 1 4.85 -12.63 -9.75
C PRO A 1 4.46 -13.35 -11.05
N SER A 2 3.15 -13.33 -11.45
CA SER A 2 2.66 -14.03 -12.64
C SER A 2 3.35 -13.60 -13.92
N ALA A 3 3.75 -12.34 -14.05
CA ALA A 3 4.50 -11.86 -15.20
C ALA A 3 5.85 -12.57 -15.37
N PHE A 4 6.48 -13.01 -14.28
CA PHE A 4 7.71 -13.81 -14.29
C PHE A 4 7.45 -15.29 -14.53
N GLY A 5 6.19 -15.71 -14.68
CA GLY A 5 5.80 -17.10 -14.94
C GLY A 5 5.34 -17.87 -13.70
N ALA A 6 5.17 -17.21 -12.56
CA ALA A 6 4.57 -17.86 -11.38
C ALA A 6 3.10 -18.23 -11.67
N GLU A 7 2.73 -19.46 -11.32
CA GLU A 7 1.36 -19.95 -11.46
C GLU A 7 0.43 -19.24 -10.47
N VAL A 8 -0.69 -18.72 -10.97
CA VAL A 8 -1.76 -18.16 -10.14
C VAL A 8 -2.76 -19.25 -9.81
N VAL A 9 -2.98 -19.48 -8.54
CA VAL A 9 -3.97 -20.43 -8.01
C VAL A 9 -5.20 -19.65 -7.57
N TRP A 10 -6.34 -20.00 -8.15
CA TRP A 10 -7.64 -19.40 -7.83
C TRP A 10 -8.39 -20.32 -6.88
N TRP A 11 -8.84 -19.75 -5.76
CA TRP A 11 -9.66 -20.45 -4.78
C TRP A 11 -11.13 -20.02 -4.94
N GLU A 12 -12.06 -20.90 -4.60
CA GLU A 12 -13.49 -20.61 -4.73
C GLU A 12 -13.96 -19.50 -3.76
N ASN A 13 -13.42 -19.53 -2.53
CA ASN A 13 -13.86 -18.64 -1.44
C ASN A 13 -12.69 -17.90 -0.77
N ASP A 14 -11.61 -17.64 -1.50
CA ASP A 14 -10.44 -16.94 -0.97
C ASP A 14 -9.76 -16.13 -2.08
N PHE A 15 -8.84 -15.25 -1.67
CA PHE A 15 -8.02 -14.49 -2.61
C PHE A 15 -7.11 -15.42 -3.42
N PRO A 16 -6.82 -15.06 -4.69
CA PRO A 16 -5.85 -15.83 -5.47
C PRO A 16 -4.47 -15.78 -4.83
N ALA A 17 -3.75 -16.90 -4.92
CA ALA A 17 -2.38 -17.03 -4.47
C ALA A 17 -1.46 -17.35 -5.64
N VAL A 18 -0.16 -17.22 -5.45
CA VAL A 18 0.84 -17.64 -6.43
C VAL A 18 1.68 -18.79 -5.87
N ARG A 19 2.00 -19.76 -6.74
CA ARG A 19 3.00 -20.76 -6.39
C ARG A 19 4.39 -20.18 -6.58
N PRO A 20 5.28 -20.30 -5.58
CA PRO A 20 6.66 -19.85 -5.72
C PRO A 20 7.33 -20.45 -6.95
N LEU A 21 8.06 -19.59 -7.69
CA LEU A 21 8.76 -20.00 -8.91
C LEU A 21 10.17 -20.51 -8.61
N ILE A 22 10.85 -19.92 -7.61
CA ILE A 22 12.26 -20.15 -7.31
C ILE A 22 12.41 -21.24 -6.24
N GLY A 23 11.75 -21.09 -5.09
CA GLY A 23 11.96 -21.95 -3.92
C GLY A 23 13.40 -21.86 -3.42
N ASP A 24 13.98 -23.00 -3.08
CA ASP A 24 15.36 -23.17 -2.65
C ASP A 24 16.39 -23.14 -3.78
N LYS A 25 15.96 -23.06 -5.05
CA LYS A 25 16.80 -23.06 -6.25
C LYS A 25 17.16 -21.64 -6.69
N VAL A 26 17.92 -20.95 -5.85
CA VAL A 26 18.27 -19.52 -6.02
C VAL A 26 18.95 -19.25 -7.39
N GLU A 27 19.68 -20.20 -7.92
CA GLU A 27 20.35 -20.11 -9.24
C GLU A 27 19.35 -19.84 -10.39
N LYS A 28 18.08 -20.24 -10.26
CA LYS A 28 17.05 -19.95 -11.27
C LYS A 28 16.84 -18.45 -11.51
N VAL A 29 17.19 -17.59 -10.56
CA VAL A 29 17.11 -16.14 -10.75
C VAL A 29 17.98 -15.68 -11.92
N ARG A 30 19.09 -16.38 -12.19
CA ARG A 30 20.01 -16.05 -13.30
C ARG A 30 19.40 -16.23 -14.67
N ASP A 31 18.44 -17.14 -14.76
CA ASP A 31 17.73 -17.47 -16.02
C ASP A 31 16.50 -16.58 -16.24
N LEU A 32 16.10 -15.82 -15.21
CA LEU A 32 14.97 -14.90 -15.33
C LEU A 32 15.34 -13.70 -16.20
N VAL A 33 14.39 -13.33 -17.05
CA VAL A 33 14.45 -12.10 -17.86
C VAL A 33 13.32 -11.18 -17.44
N LYS A 34 13.59 -9.88 -17.38
CA LYS A 34 12.54 -8.90 -17.06
C LYS A 34 11.37 -9.04 -18.06
N PRO A 35 10.14 -9.30 -17.55
CA PRO A 35 8.97 -9.50 -18.42
C PRO A 35 8.53 -8.22 -19.11
N LYS A 36 7.67 -8.39 -20.14
CA LYS A 36 6.93 -7.27 -20.73
C LYS A 36 5.78 -6.84 -19.81
N VAL A 37 5.37 -5.59 -19.89
CA VAL A 37 4.22 -5.03 -19.14
C VAL A 37 2.88 -5.70 -19.47
N THR A 38 2.81 -6.48 -20.54
CA THR A 38 1.62 -7.25 -20.96
C THR A 38 1.68 -8.72 -20.52
N ALA A 39 2.69 -9.13 -19.75
CA ALA A 39 2.85 -10.51 -19.33
C ALA A 39 1.98 -10.83 -18.10
N GLY A 40 1.44 -12.04 -18.05
CA GLY A 40 0.65 -12.55 -16.93
C GLY A 40 -0.54 -11.64 -16.56
N GLU A 41 -0.81 -11.51 -15.29
CA GLU A 41 -1.92 -10.68 -14.79
C GLU A 41 -1.77 -9.20 -15.11
N LEU A 42 -0.56 -8.70 -15.38
CA LEU A 42 -0.38 -7.31 -15.81
C LEU A 42 -1.10 -7.02 -17.12
N GLY A 43 -1.06 -7.97 -18.08
CA GLY A 43 -1.81 -7.87 -19.33
C GLY A 43 -3.32 -7.83 -19.07
N ARG A 44 -3.83 -8.68 -18.18
CA ARG A 44 -5.26 -8.69 -17.80
C ARG A 44 -5.70 -7.39 -17.14
N ILE A 45 -4.86 -6.76 -16.30
CA ILE A 45 -5.16 -5.43 -15.73
C ILE A 45 -5.33 -4.39 -16.84
N LEU A 46 -4.46 -4.41 -17.87
CA LEU A 46 -4.60 -3.51 -19.02
C LEU A 46 -5.87 -3.79 -19.83
N ASP A 47 -6.25 -5.05 -20.00
CA ASP A 47 -7.50 -5.43 -20.67
C ASP A 47 -8.74 -4.98 -19.88
N TYR A 48 -8.76 -5.17 -18.57
CA TYR A 48 -9.83 -4.64 -17.73
C TYR A 48 -9.86 -3.10 -17.74
N THR A 49 -8.71 -2.45 -17.71
CA THR A 49 -8.62 -0.99 -17.83
C THR A 49 -9.29 -0.52 -19.12
N ARG A 50 -9.05 -1.19 -20.26
CA ARG A 50 -9.71 -0.90 -21.54
C ARG A 50 -11.22 -1.02 -21.43
N VAL A 51 -11.72 -2.13 -20.91
CA VAL A 51 -13.16 -2.38 -20.75
C VAL A 51 -13.82 -1.33 -19.87
N PHE A 52 -13.19 -0.95 -18.77
CA PHE A 52 -13.73 0.09 -17.90
C PHE A 52 -13.77 1.46 -18.60
N LEU A 53 -12.70 1.84 -19.28
CA LEU A 53 -12.65 3.11 -20.03
C LEU A 53 -13.75 3.15 -21.12
N GLU A 54 -13.92 2.08 -21.87
CA GLU A 54 -14.95 1.99 -22.92
C GLU A 54 -16.35 2.09 -22.31
N ARG A 55 -16.65 1.32 -21.25
CA ARG A 55 -17.98 1.28 -20.64
C ARG A 55 -18.35 2.54 -19.88
N THR A 56 -17.38 3.26 -19.35
CA THR A 56 -17.60 4.49 -18.59
C THR A 56 -17.37 5.75 -19.43
N GLU A 57 -16.99 5.58 -20.69
CA GLU A 57 -16.61 6.71 -21.58
C GLU A 57 -15.51 7.60 -20.96
N GLY A 58 -14.61 6.99 -20.18
CA GLY A 58 -13.56 7.70 -19.44
C GLY A 58 -14.04 8.59 -18.29
N LYS A 59 -15.33 8.52 -17.92
CA LYS A 59 -15.91 9.40 -16.88
C LYS A 59 -15.56 8.98 -15.44
N ILE A 60 -15.11 7.74 -15.27
CA ILE A 60 -14.72 7.21 -13.96
C ILE A 60 -13.19 7.12 -13.89
N PRO A 61 -12.54 7.68 -12.86
CA PRO A 61 -11.11 7.53 -12.67
C PRO A 61 -10.69 6.07 -12.56
N ILE A 62 -9.55 5.74 -13.15
CA ILE A 62 -8.97 4.40 -13.09
C ILE A 62 -7.83 4.37 -12.09
N ARG A 63 -7.89 3.47 -11.13
CA ARG A 63 -6.81 3.23 -10.18
C ARG A 63 -5.75 2.31 -10.76
N LEU A 64 -4.52 2.49 -10.27
CA LEU A 64 -3.44 1.53 -10.50
C LEU A 64 -3.90 0.14 -10.05
N GLY A 65 -3.68 -0.87 -10.86
CA GLY A 65 -3.85 -2.26 -10.43
C GLY A 65 -2.94 -2.57 -9.23
N ASP A 66 -3.39 -3.44 -8.34
CA ASP A 66 -2.56 -3.87 -7.22
C ASP A 66 -1.37 -4.67 -7.74
N ILE A 67 -0.20 -4.06 -7.67
CA ILE A 67 1.07 -4.65 -8.11
C ILE A 67 2.03 -4.92 -6.96
N GLN A 68 1.54 -4.82 -5.72
CA GLN A 68 2.33 -5.00 -4.49
C GLN A 68 3.56 -4.08 -4.43
N GLY A 69 4.57 -4.45 -3.63
CA GLY A 69 5.86 -3.77 -3.57
C GLY A 69 7.01 -4.65 -4.06
N PRO A 70 8.22 -4.08 -4.22
CA PRO A 70 9.37 -4.85 -4.68
C PRO A 70 9.71 -6.05 -3.81
N LEU A 71 9.76 -5.87 -2.48
CA LEU A 71 10.07 -6.95 -1.54
C LEU A 71 8.98 -8.02 -1.52
N ASP A 72 7.71 -7.61 -1.52
CA ASP A 72 6.58 -8.55 -1.47
C ASP A 72 6.52 -9.40 -2.75
N ASN A 73 6.73 -8.79 -3.91
CA ASN A 73 6.85 -9.53 -5.17
C ASN A 73 8.02 -10.51 -5.16
N ALA A 74 9.18 -10.11 -4.63
CA ALA A 74 10.33 -11.00 -4.53
C ALA A 74 10.04 -12.17 -3.60
N ALA A 75 9.44 -11.92 -2.43
CA ALA A 75 9.04 -12.95 -1.49
C ALA A 75 8.01 -13.94 -2.07
N LEU A 76 7.06 -13.44 -2.87
CA LEU A 76 6.09 -14.29 -3.56
C LEU A 76 6.74 -15.13 -4.67
N ILE A 77 7.73 -14.59 -5.39
CA ILE A 77 8.43 -15.31 -6.46
C ILE A 77 9.36 -16.39 -5.87
N PHE A 78 10.06 -16.09 -4.80
CA PHE A 78 10.92 -17.03 -4.10
C PHE A 78 10.14 -18.06 -3.29
N GLY A 79 9.06 -17.66 -2.64
CA GLY A 79 8.48 -18.25 -1.44
C GLY A 79 9.11 -17.61 -0.19
N HIS A 80 8.27 -17.22 0.79
CA HIS A 80 8.69 -16.37 1.91
C HIS A 80 9.94 -16.90 2.67
N THR A 81 9.97 -18.18 3.04
CA THR A 81 11.11 -18.76 3.74
C THR A 81 12.39 -18.70 2.89
N ALA A 82 12.30 -19.18 1.65
CA ALA A 82 13.45 -19.17 0.74
C ALA A 82 13.94 -17.74 0.44
N PHE A 83 13.04 -16.76 0.38
CA PHE A 83 13.40 -15.35 0.23
C PHE A 83 14.21 -14.83 1.41
N LEU A 84 13.74 -15.07 2.64
CA LEU A 84 14.43 -14.62 3.85
C LEU A 84 15.81 -15.26 3.99
N GLU A 85 15.95 -16.54 3.65
CA GLU A 85 17.25 -17.22 3.58
C GLU A 85 18.15 -16.63 2.49
N ALA A 86 17.60 -16.34 1.31
CA ALA A 86 18.35 -15.80 0.18
C ALA A 86 18.89 -14.38 0.44
N LEU A 87 18.23 -13.58 1.27
CA LEU A 87 18.76 -12.26 1.69
C LEU A 87 20.17 -12.39 2.31
N ILE A 88 20.45 -13.49 3.00
CA ILE A 88 21.72 -13.73 3.68
C ILE A 88 22.67 -14.56 2.79
N THR A 89 22.14 -15.60 2.14
CA THR A 89 22.95 -16.63 1.46
C THR A 89 23.24 -16.29 0.00
N ALA A 90 22.41 -15.47 -0.64
CA ALA A 90 22.49 -15.15 -2.06
C ALA A 90 22.05 -13.69 -2.37
N PRO A 91 22.64 -12.68 -1.70
CA PRO A 91 22.21 -11.28 -1.85
C PRO A 91 22.27 -10.78 -3.29
N CYS A 92 23.25 -11.22 -4.09
CA CYS A 92 23.38 -10.81 -5.49
C CYS A 92 22.17 -11.23 -6.35
N GLU A 93 21.66 -12.44 -6.15
CA GLU A 93 20.48 -12.95 -6.84
C GLU A 93 19.21 -12.20 -6.40
N VAL A 94 19.10 -11.89 -5.11
CA VAL A 94 18.00 -11.08 -4.59
C VAL A 94 18.02 -9.68 -5.20
N HIS A 95 19.16 -9.01 -5.21
CA HIS A 95 19.30 -7.69 -5.86
C HIS A 95 18.95 -7.75 -7.35
N ARG A 96 19.39 -8.78 -8.07
CA ARG A 96 19.05 -8.98 -9.48
C ARG A 96 17.55 -9.09 -9.69
N LEU A 97 16.86 -9.86 -8.86
CA LEU A 97 15.39 -10.00 -8.95
C LEU A 97 14.67 -8.70 -8.62
N LEU A 98 15.06 -8.04 -7.53
CA LEU A 98 14.49 -6.75 -7.10
C LEU A 98 14.67 -5.65 -8.16
N ASP A 99 15.81 -5.66 -8.87
CA ASP A 99 16.07 -4.73 -9.97
C ASP A 99 15.10 -4.93 -11.13
N MET A 100 14.87 -6.18 -11.54
CA MET A 100 13.91 -6.53 -12.60
C MET A 100 12.47 -6.20 -12.19
N ILE A 101 12.07 -6.53 -10.95
CA ILE A 101 10.75 -6.23 -10.42
C ILE A 101 10.50 -4.73 -10.43
N THR A 102 11.42 -3.96 -9.84
CA THR A 102 11.27 -2.50 -9.73
C THR A 102 11.19 -1.84 -11.11
N GLY A 103 12.04 -2.27 -12.05
CA GLY A 103 11.98 -1.80 -13.42
C GLY A 103 10.63 -2.09 -14.09
N LEU A 104 10.11 -3.31 -13.92
CA LEU A 104 8.80 -3.70 -14.45
C LEU A 104 7.66 -2.89 -13.82
N MET A 105 7.70 -2.64 -12.50
CA MET A 105 6.69 -1.84 -11.81
C MET A 105 6.65 -0.40 -12.35
N ILE A 106 7.81 0.22 -12.57
CA ILE A 106 7.91 1.57 -13.17
C ILE A 106 7.30 1.57 -14.58
N GLU A 107 7.69 0.63 -15.41
CA GLU A 107 7.22 0.53 -16.80
C GLU A 107 5.71 0.24 -16.87
N PHE A 108 5.20 -0.66 -16.02
CA PHE A 108 3.78 -0.97 -15.97
C PHE A 108 2.94 0.21 -15.50
N THR A 109 3.37 0.90 -14.44
CA THR A 109 2.68 2.09 -13.93
C THR A 109 2.61 3.18 -15.00
N ALA A 110 3.71 3.41 -15.71
CA ALA A 110 3.74 4.35 -16.83
C ALA A 110 2.79 3.91 -17.96
N ALA A 111 2.81 2.64 -18.35
CA ALA A 111 1.97 2.11 -19.42
C ALA A 111 0.47 2.22 -19.09
N GLN A 112 0.05 1.83 -17.89
CA GLN A 112 -1.36 1.95 -17.47
C GLN A 112 -1.79 3.41 -17.40
N ARG A 113 -0.95 4.29 -16.81
CA ARG A 113 -1.21 5.72 -16.73
C ARG A 113 -1.39 6.34 -18.12
N ASP A 114 -0.45 6.08 -19.02
CA ASP A 114 -0.46 6.66 -20.36
C ASP A 114 -1.67 6.15 -21.17
N PHE A 115 -2.05 4.89 -20.96
CA PHE A 115 -3.25 4.32 -21.56
C PHE A 115 -4.54 4.99 -21.05
N VAL A 116 -4.66 5.21 -19.74
CA VAL A 116 -5.81 5.90 -19.14
C VAL A 116 -5.90 7.36 -19.60
N ARG A 117 -4.78 8.07 -19.61
CA ARG A 117 -4.71 9.46 -20.07
C ARG A 117 -5.04 9.61 -21.56
N ALA A 118 -4.58 8.68 -22.40
CA ALA A 118 -4.91 8.68 -23.82
C ALA A 118 -6.42 8.55 -24.08
N ALA A 119 -7.17 7.93 -23.18
CA ALA A 119 -8.62 7.86 -23.21
C ALA A 119 -9.32 9.08 -22.58
N GLY A 120 -8.57 10.10 -22.15
CA GLY A 120 -9.11 11.30 -21.51
C GLY A 120 -9.57 11.11 -20.06
N ALA A 121 -9.27 9.97 -19.44
CA ALA A 121 -9.65 9.66 -18.07
C ALA A 121 -8.58 10.05 -17.05
N GLU A 122 -8.97 10.17 -15.79
CA GLU A 122 -8.06 10.41 -14.69
C GLU A 122 -7.42 9.10 -14.23
N PHE A 123 -6.09 9.11 -14.03
CA PHE A 123 -5.34 8.02 -13.46
C PHE A 123 -5.04 8.29 -11.99
N VAL A 124 -5.31 7.32 -11.12
CA VAL A 124 -5.00 7.36 -9.70
C VAL A 124 -3.89 6.36 -9.39
N PRO A 125 -2.66 6.81 -9.10
CA PRO A 125 -1.50 5.93 -8.90
C PRO A 125 -1.50 5.22 -7.54
N SER A 126 -2.67 4.80 -7.08
CA SER A 126 -2.85 4.10 -5.81
C SER A 126 -3.82 2.95 -5.96
N SER A 127 -3.41 1.76 -5.51
CA SER A 127 -4.27 0.59 -5.31
C SER A 127 -4.86 0.53 -3.90
N PHE A 128 -4.25 1.23 -2.95
CA PHE A 128 -4.69 1.36 -1.56
C PHE A 128 -5.37 2.70 -1.31
N GLN A 129 -5.93 2.90 -0.11
CA GLN A 129 -6.36 4.21 0.36
C GLN A 129 -5.13 4.99 0.87
N PRO A 130 -5.11 6.31 0.80
CA PRO A 130 -6.10 7.24 0.21
C PRO A 130 -5.92 7.44 -1.30
N TRP A 131 -6.73 8.35 -1.86
CA TRP A 131 -6.56 8.87 -3.21
C TRP A 131 -5.22 9.61 -3.35
N LEU A 132 -4.43 9.22 -4.34
CA LEU A 132 -3.19 9.92 -4.70
C LEU A 132 -3.40 10.69 -6.01
N PRO A 133 -3.09 11.99 -6.04
CA PRO A 133 -3.06 12.72 -7.30
C PRO A 133 -1.97 12.18 -8.22
N ASP A 134 -2.28 12.11 -9.52
CA ASP A 134 -1.30 11.69 -10.52
C ASP A 134 -0.04 12.56 -10.50
N GLY A 135 1.13 11.94 -10.62
CA GLY A 135 2.44 12.60 -10.50
C GLY A 135 2.90 12.88 -9.06
N ARG A 136 2.14 12.45 -8.06
CA ARG A 136 2.51 12.59 -6.64
C ARG A 136 3.03 11.33 -5.98
N GLY A 137 3.37 10.34 -6.76
CA GLY A 137 3.94 9.07 -6.28
C GLY A 137 3.11 7.87 -6.69
N ILE A 138 3.46 6.74 -6.11
CA ILE A 138 2.80 5.45 -6.28
C ILE A 138 2.53 4.83 -4.91
N SER A 139 1.40 4.15 -4.73
CA SER A 139 1.21 3.28 -3.56
C SER A 139 1.80 1.90 -3.79
N VAL A 140 2.48 1.37 -2.78
CA VAL A 140 3.07 0.03 -2.79
C VAL A 140 2.87 -0.65 -1.45
N ALA A 141 2.70 -1.97 -1.45
CA ALA A 141 2.79 -2.77 -0.24
C ALA A 141 4.27 -3.00 0.17
N ASN A 142 4.50 -3.21 1.44
CA ASN A 142 5.81 -3.53 2.00
C ASN A 142 5.63 -4.45 3.22
N ASP A 143 4.78 -5.48 3.06
CA ASP A 143 4.31 -6.31 4.17
C ASP A 143 5.42 -7.24 4.68
N VAL A 144 6.22 -7.80 3.78
CA VAL A 144 7.34 -8.68 4.17
C VAL A 144 8.42 -7.96 4.97
N ALA A 145 8.49 -6.63 4.85
CA ALA A 145 9.49 -5.83 5.55
C ALA A 145 9.40 -5.94 7.08
N VAL A 146 8.22 -6.25 7.63
CA VAL A 146 8.06 -6.44 9.09
C VAL A 146 8.93 -7.57 9.65
N MET A 147 9.37 -8.50 8.79
CA MET A 147 10.23 -9.62 9.17
C MET A 147 11.73 -9.30 8.99
N LEU A 148 12.08 -8.14 8.46
CA LEU A 148 13.46 -7.75 8.20
C LEU A 148 14.04 -6.93 9.36
N SER A 149 15.33 -7.08 9.62
CA SER A 149 16.04 -6.10 10.44
C SER A 149 16.14 -4.74 9.72
N PRO A 150 16.38 -3.63 10.44
CA PRO A 150 16.64 -2.35 9.80
C PRO A 150 17.75 -2.40 8.75
N GLU A 151 18.83 -3.16 9.01
CA GLU A 151 19.96 -3.30 8.11
C GLU A 151 19.57 -4.01 6.81
N LEU A 152 18.79 -5.10 6.91
CA LEU A 152 18.29 -5.80 5.73
C LEU A 152 17.29 -4.94 4.94
N HIS A 153 16.45 -4.16 5.62
CA HIS A 153 15.55 -3.24 4.94
C HIS A 153 16.33 -2.08 4.30
N ASP A 154 17.42 -1.61 4.91
CA ASP A 154 18.32 -0.61 4.33
C ASP A 154 18.98 -1.11 3.05
N GLU A 155 19.36 -2.37 3.02
CA GLU A 155 20.03 -2.98 1.88
C GLU A 155 19.03 -3.38 0.76
N PHE A 156 17.94 -4.06 1.10
CA PHE A 156 17.05 -4.68 0.11
C PHE A 156 15.71 -3.95 -0.09
N GLY A 157 15.33 -3.05 0.80
CA GLY A 157 14.07 -2.28 0.71
C GLY A 157 14.28 -0.87 0.19
N VAL A 158 15.04 -0.08 0.96
CA VAL A 158 15.22 1.36 0.72
C VAL A 158 15.70 1.71 -0.70
N PRO A 159 16.70 1.03 -1.31
CA PRO A 159 17.17 1.39 -2.63
C PRO A 159 16.09 1.26 -3.72
N TYR A 160 15.25 0.25 -3.63
CA TYR A 160 14.18 -0.02 -4.59
C TYR A 160 12.97 0.87 -4.40
N LEU A 161 12.61 1.19 -3.15
CA LEU A 161 11.63 2.23 -2.83
C LEU A 161 12.09 3.60 -3.33
N ASN A 162 13.37 3.94 -3.16
CA ASN A 162 13.95 5.17 -3.67
C ASN A 162 13.91 5.23 -5.20
N ARG A 163 14.17 4.12 -5.88
CA ARG A 163 14.09 4.06 -7.35
C ARG A 163 12.66 4.25 -7.85
N LEU A 164 11.66 3.66 -7.19
CA LEU A 164 10.24 3.92 -7.47
C LEU A 164 9.89 5.39 -7.25
N SER A 165 10.31 5.94 -6.11
CA SER A 165 10.07 7.33 -5.74
C SER A 165 10.65 8.31 -6.75
N ASP A 166 11.91 8.12 -7.14
CA ASP A 166 12.62 8.97 -8.09
C ASP A 166 11.94 8.94 -9.48
N ALA A 167 11.46 7.75 -9.90
CA ALA A 167 10.82 7.58 -11.21
C ALA A 167 9.37 8.09 -11.26
N LEU A 168 8.63 8.01 -10.14
CA LEU A 168 7.17 8.20 -10.11
C LEU A 168 6.73 9.39 -9.25
N GLY A 169 7.66 10.15 -8.66
CA GLY A 169 7.38 11.38 -7.91
C GLY A 169 7.09 11.17 -6.42
N GLY A 170 7.43 10.02 -5.88
CA GLY A 170 7.28 9.65 -4.48
C GLY A 170 6.71 8.26 -4.28
N VAL A 171 6.69 7.80 -3.03
CA VAL A 171 6.07 6.54 -2.64
C VAL A 171 5.14 6.75 -1.46
N TYR A 172 4.03 6.02 -1.49
CA TYR A 172 3.08 5.84 -0.40
C TYR A 172 3.10 4.36 -0.02
N ILE A 173 3.46 4.05 1.23
CA ILE A 173 3.73 2.69 1.65
C ILE A 173 2.59 2.17 2.52
N HIS A 174 1.99 1.07 2.08
CA HIS A 174 1.13 0.23 2.92
C HIS A 174 1.98 -0.84 3.58
N SER A 175 1.72 -1.14 4.85
CA SER A 175 2.28 -2.31 5.51
C SER A 175 1.35 -2.82 6.60
N CYS A 176 1.09 -4.11 6.56
CA CYS A 176 0.47 -4.84 7.65
C CYS A 176 1.49 -5.14 8.76
N GLY A 177 1.01 -5.35 9.99
CA GLY A 177 1.85 -5.72 11.12
C GLY A 177 2.62 -4.57 11.77
N ASN A 178 3.51 -4.92 12.70
CA ASN A 178 4.28 -3.94 13.47
C ASN A 178 5.67 -3.72 12.86
N TRP A 179 5.84 -2.63 12.16
CA TRP A 179 7.08 -2.21 11.51
C TRP A 179 7.77 -1.02 12.20
N THR A 180 7.47 -0.75 13.49
CA THR A 180 8.05 0.39 14.21
C THR A 180 9.57 0.33 14.38
N HIS A 181 10.16 -0.87 14.33
CA HIS A 181 11.61 -1.07 14.32
C HIS A 181 12.28 -0.55 13.05
N LEU A 182 11.52 -0.38 11.95
CA LEU A 182 12.00 0.15 10.67
C LEU A 182 11.91 1.68 10.56
N PHE A 183 11.50 2.42 11.58
CA PHE A 183 11.40 3.88 11.50
C PHE A 183 12.69 4.54 10.99
N PRO A 184 13.90 4.19 11.49
CA PRO A 184 15.12 4.79 10.98
C PRO A 184 15.40 4.47 9.51
N SER A 185 14.97 3.32 9.05
CA SER A 185 15.11 2.86 7.67
C SER A 185 14.10 3.57 6.75
N LEU A 186 12.85 3.70 7.17
CA LEU A 186 11.81 4.42 6.42
C LEU A 186 12.15 5.91 6.24
N GLU A 187 12.84 6.53 7.18
CA GLU A 187 13.32 7.93 7.07
C GLU A 187 14.39 8.12 5.98
N LYS A 188 15.02 7.04 5.51
CA LYS A 188 15.96 7.05 4.38
C LYS A 188 15.25 6.96 3.01
N VAL A 189 13.95 6.68 3.01
CA VAL A 189 13.17 6.62 1.79
C VAL A 189 12.93 8.03 1.27
N ARG A 190 13.58 8.38 0.16
CA ARG A 190 13.39 9.68 -0.50
C ARG A 190 11.97 9.78 -1.06
N GLY A 191 11.34 10.94 -0.85
CA GLY A 191 9.99 11.18 -1.35
C GLY A 191 8.94 10.26 -0.73
N LEU A 192 9.12 9.83 0.52
CA LEU A 192 8.09 9.17 1.31
C LEU A 192 6.91 10.13 1.48
N ARG A 193 5.81 9.86 0.77
CA ARG A 193 4.61 10.70 0.73
C ARG A 193 3.58 10.31 1.79
N GLY A 194 3.49 9.02 2.08
CA GLY A 194 2.53 8.53 3.04
C GLY A 194 2.84 7.14 3.56
N LEU A 195 2.20 6.82 4.67
CA LEU A 195 2.22 5.52 5.32
C LEU A 195 0.79 5.12 5.64
N GLU A 196 0.42 3.89 5.32
CA GLU A 196 -0.85 3.29 5.72
C GLU A 196 -0.59 2.11 6.64
N PHE A 197 -1.33 2.05 7.74
CA PHE A 197 -1.16 1.03 8.78
C PHE A 197 -2.45 0.80 9.55
N GLY A 198 -2.59 -0.41 10.10
CA GLY A 198 -3.66 -0.76 11.02
C GLY A 198 -3.35 -0.35 12.46
N ALA A 199 -4.29 0.30 13.13
CA ALA A 199 -4.14 0.71 14.53
C ALA A 199 -4.03 -0.49 15.49
N SER A 200 -4.58 -1.66 15.11
CA SER A 200 -4.44 -2.92 15.84
C SER A 200 -3.11 -3.63 15.58
N GLU A 201 -2.47 -3.34 14.45
CA GLU A 201 -1.31 -4.04 13.96
C GLU A 201 -0.01 -3.35 14.39
N ALA A 202 0.03 -2.02 14.32
CA ALA A 202 1.16 -1.21 14.74
C ALA A 202 0.77 -0.30 15.92
N PRO A 203 1.70 0.03 16.84
CA PRO A 203 1.48 1.04 17.88
C PRO A 203 1.26 2.43 17.24
N TYR A 204 0.01 2.73 16.90
CA TYR A 204 -0.36 3.92 16.13
C TYR A 204 0.12 5.22 16.79
N GLU A 205 0.16 5.28 18.11
CA GLU A 205 0.68 6.44 18.84
C GLU A 205 2.13 6.74 18.47
N LYS A 206 2.96 5.69 18.34
CA LYS A 206 4.37 5.83 17.95
C LYS A 206 4.51 6.28 16.50
N VAL A 207 3.67 5.73 15.60
CA VAL A 207 3.67 6.12 14.19
C VAL A 207 3.25 7.57 14.03
N LEU A 208 2.16 7.98 14.70
CA LEU A 208 1.65 9.35 14.68
C LEU A 208 2.68 10.33 15.27
N ALA A 209 3.30 9.99 16.39
CA ALA A 209 4.34 10.84 17.01
C ALA A 209 5.56 11.00 16.10
N ARG A 210 5.96 9.95 15.35
CA ARG A 210 7.17 9.97 14.53
C ARG A 210 6.97 10.67 13.18
N PHE A 211 5.85 10.43 12.51
CA PHE A 211 5.62 10.86 11.13
C PHE A 211 4.52 11.91 10.98
N GLY A 212 3.73 12.18 12.02
CA GLY A 212 2.63 13.14 11.99
C GLY A 212 3.06 14.54 11.57
N GLY A 213 2.30 15.13 10.65
CA GLY A 213 2.57 16.47 10.09
C GLY A 213 3.68 16.52 9.05
N ARG A 214 4.48 15.46 8.88
CA ARG A 214 5.57 15.37 7.89
C ARG A 214 5.22 14.50 6.68
N THR A 215 4.36 13.51 6.90
CA THR A 215 3.98 12.50 5.93
C THR A 215 2.47 12.31 6.04
N VAL A 216 1.79 12.00 4.94
CA VAL A 216 0.38 11.59 5.01
C VAL A 216 0.29 10.25 5.75
N LEU A 217 -0.55 10.20 6.77
CA LEU A 217 -0.73 9.01 7.59
C LEU A 217 -2.16 8.51 7.43
N ALA A 218 -2.35 7.33 6.83
CA ALA A 218 -3.62 6.64 6.80
C ALA A 218 -3.65 5.60 7.92
N CYS A 219 -4.33 5.97 9.00
CA CYS A 219 -4.59 5.09 10.12
C CYS A 219 -5.92 4.40 9.90
N ARG A 220 -5.90 3.08 9.69
CA ARG A 220 -7.11 2.28 9.55
C ARG A 220 -7.38 1.47 10.81
N VAL A 221 -8.65 1.20 11.08
CA VAL A 221 -9.00 0.11 11.96
C VAL A 221 -8.69 -1.19 11.21
N GLY A 222 -7.98 -2.10 11.86
CA GLY A 222 -7.42 -3.30 11.20
C GLY A 222 -8.49 -4.22 10.63
N LEU A 223 -8.04 -5.15 9.77
CA LEU A 223 -8.89 -6.19 9.17
C LEU A 223 -9.50 -7.14 10.22
N HIS A 224 -8.88 -7.25 11.37
CA HIS A 224 -9.38 -8.00 12.49
C HIS A 224 -9.91 -7.05 13.55
N ARG A 225 -11.03 -7.41 14.16
CA ARG A 225 -11.65 -6.67 15.24
C ARG A 225 -10.59 -6.16 16.22
N ASP A 226 -10.46 -4.86 16.28
CA ASP A 226 -9.56 -4.25 17.25
C ASP A 226 -10.27 -4.10 18.59
N ILE A 227 -10.06 -5.07 19.46
CA ILE A 227 -10.63 -5.09 20.82
C ILE A 227 -10.15 -3.93 21.71
N ARG A 228 -9.18 -3.12 21.24
CA ARG A 228 -8.66 -1.96 21.99
C ARG A 228 -9.56 -0.73 21.91
N PHE A 229 -10.51 -0.73 20.97
CA PHE A 229 -11.44 0.38 20.78
C PHE A 229 -12.86 -0.06 21.12
N ALA A 230 -13.58 0.79 21.85
CA ALA A 230 -14.96 0.53 22.20
C ALA A 230 -15.91 0.65 21.00
N GLY A 231 -15.51 1.40 19.97
CA GLY A 231 -16.25 1.62 18.74
C GLY A 231 -15.53 2.60 17.82
N MET A 232 -16.18 3.01 16.71
CA MET A 232 -15.61 3.92 15.71
C MET A 232 -15.31 5.30 16.29
N ALA A 233 -16.19 5.83 17.10
CA ALA A 233 -16.01 7.14 17.74
C ALA A 233 -14.82 7.11 18.72
N ASP A 234 -14.67 6.05 19.51
CA ASP A 234 -13.51 5.87 20.42
C ASP A 234 -12.20 5.77 19.62
N PHE A 235 -12.20 5.01 18.52
CA PHE A 235 -11.05 4.93 17.61
C PHE A 235 -10.64 6.30 17.09
N VAL A 236 -11.59 7.05 16.53
CA VAL A 236 -11.32 8.38 15.98
C VAL A 236 -10.82 9.34 17.05
N LYS A 237 -11.47 9.38 18.23
CA LYS A 237 -11.05 10.22 19.37
C LYS A 237 -9.61 9.94 19.79
N ARG A 238 -9.25 8.67 19.94
CA ARG A 238 -7.89 8.28 20.38
C ARG A 238 -6.84 8.57 19.33
N VAL A 239 -7.12 8.30 18.07
CA VAL A 239 -6.19 8.61 16.97
C VAL A 239 -5.94 10.11 16.87
N LEU A 240 -7.01 10.92 17.00
CA LEU A 240 -6.88 12.37 17.01
C LEU A 240 -6.10 12.91 18.22
N ALA A 241 -6.35 12.35 19.39
CA ALA A 241 -5.64 12.72 20.61
C ALA A 241 -4.15 12.36 20.56
N ALA A 242 -3.78 11.30 19.86
CA ALA A 242 -2.40 10.87 19.70
C ALA A 242 -1.66 11.62 18.57
N ALA A 243 -2.37 12.22 17.63
CA ALA A 243 -1.76 12.91 16.50
C ALA A 243 -1.25 14.31 16.93
N PRO A 244 0.02 14.66 16.63
CA PRO A 244 0.56 15.99 16.96
C PRO A 244 -0.13 17.10 16.16
N THR A 245 -0.74 16.75 15.04
CA THR A 245 -1.53 17.63 14.18
C THR A 245 -2.47 16.79 13.32
N PRO A 246 -3.68 17.26 13.00
CA PRO A 246 -4.57 16.57 12.07
C PRO A 246 -4.12 16.72 10.61
N ARG A 247 -3.15 17.59 10.33
CA ARG A 247 -2.66 17.82 8.98
C ARG A 247 -1.99 16.56 8.42
N GLY A 248 -2.50 16.09 7.29
CA GLY A 248 -2.00 14.88 6.64
C GLY A 248 -2.49 13.58 7.30
N LEU A 249 -3.40 13.66 8.28
CA LEU A 249 -4.02 12.48 8.86
C LEU A 249 -5.25 12.08 8.06
N PHE A 250 -5.31 10.82 7.67
CA PHE A 250 -6.44 10.17 7.05
C PHE A 250 -6.87 9.01 7.94
N ILE A 251 -8.10 9.06 8.45
CA ILE A 251 -8.65 7.99 9.29
C ILE A 251 -9.59 7.15 8.42
N HIS A 252 -9.28 5.87 8.34
CA HIS A 252 -10.03 4.91 7.52
C HIS A 252 -10.69 3.86 8.38
N ILE A 253 -12.00 3.75 8.27
CA ILE A 253 -12.80 2.71 8.89
C ILE A 253 -13.26 1.79 7.76
N ASP A 254 -12.71 0.59 7.71
CA ASP A 254 -13.11 -0.41 6.71
C ASP A 254 -14.35 -1.16 7.18
N ILE A 255 -15.44 -0.89 6.50
CA ILE A 255 -16.75 -1.53 6.77
C ILE A 255 -17.08 -2.65 5.77
N THR A 256 -16.20 -2.89 4.78
CA THR A 256 -16.58 -3.71 3.61
C THR A 256 -16.31 -5.19 3.75
N ASN A 257 -15.47 -5.61 4.67
CA ASN A 257 -15.01 -7.01 4.75
C ASN A 257 -15.85 -7.90 5.69
N GLY A 258 -17.08 -7.53 6.02
CA GLY A 258 -17.87 -8.28 7.00
C GLY A 258 -17.29 -8.22 8.42
N LEU A 259 -16.29 -7.38 8.61
CA LEU A 259 -15.53 -7.18 9.84
C LEU A 259 -16.03 -5.98 10.65
N VAL A 260 -16.91 -5.19 10.12
CA VAL A 260 -17.86 -4.41 10.91
C VAL A 260 -18.86 -5.43 11.41
N ASP A 261 -18.37 -6.10 12.38
CA ASP A 261 -19.12 -7.02 13.18
C ASP A 261 -20.34 -6.27 13.74
N GLU A 262 -21.40 -7.01 13.92
CA GLU A 262 -22.58 -6.68 14.74
C GLU A 262 -22.25 -6.06 16.11
N SER A 263 -20.96 -6.00 16.46
CA SER A 263 -20.42 -5.43 17.70
C SER A 263 -20.20 -3.92 17.70
N TRP A 264 -20.24 -3.25 16.53
CA TRP A 264 -20.23 -1.79 16.48
C TRP A 264 -21.64 -1.33 16.06
N PRO A 265 -22.50 -0.99 17.02
CA PRO A 265 -23.91 -0.71 16.76
C PRO A 265 -24.06 0.57 15.90
N GLU A 266 -25.19 0.69 15.23
CA GLU A 266 -25.55 1.85 14.40
C GLU A 266 -25.46 3.17 15.17
N THR A 267 -25.72 3.13 16.49
CA THR A 267 -25.53 4.26 17.42
C THR A 267 -24.10 4.78 17.48
N ASP A 268 -23.12 3.97 17.14
CA ASP A 268 -21.70 4.37 17.09
C ASP A 268 -21.41 5.27 15.88
N LEU A 269 -22.11 5.06 14.75
CA LEU A 269 -22.09 5.99 13.62
C LEU A 269 -22.69 7.34 13.98
N GLU A 270 -23.81 7.35 14.73
CA GLU A 270 -24.42 8.59 15.20
C GLU A 270 -23.48 9.37 16.12
N GLU A 271 -22.80 8.67 17.04
CA GLU A 271 -21.78 9.28 17.91
C GLU A 271 -20.60 9.82 17.10
N LEU A 272 -20.14 9.07 16.08
CA LEU A 272 -19.07 9.52 15.18
C LEU A 272 -19.48 10.78 14.42
N TYR A 273 -20.68 10.82 13.84
CA TYR A 273 -21.18 12.01 13.16
C TYR A 273 -21.33 13.19 14.11
N ALA A 274 -21.87 12.97 15.30
CA ALA A 274 -21.96 14.02 16.33
C ALA A 274 -20.58 14.58 16.71
N LEU A 275 -19.57 13.71 16.80
CA LEU A 275 -18.19 14.11 17.02
C LEU A 275 -17.63 15.00 15.90
N LEU A 276 -17.94 14.65 14.64
CA LEU A 276 -17.49 15.38 13.46
C LEU A 276 -18.24 16.73 13.31
N ASP A 277 -19.53 16.75 13.60
CA ASP A 277 -20.40 17.92 13.44
C ASP A 277 -20.25 18.94 14.59
N ALA A 278 -19.95 18.48 15.79
CA ALA A 278 -19.79 19.36 16.96
C ALA A 278 -18.63 20.36 16.81
N GLY A 279 -17.92 20.35 15.68
CA GLY A 279 -16.77 21.22 15.45
C GLY A 279 -15.80 21.08 16.59
N ASN A 280 -15.43 19.84 16.96
CA ASN A 280 -14.54 19.54 18.07
C ASN A 280 -13.41 20.59 18.06
N PRO A 281 -13.26 21.42 19.10
CA PRO A 281 -12.22 22.46 19.17
C PRO A 281 -10.80 21.88 19.12
N ASP A 282 -10.67 20.58 19.40
CA ASP A 282 -9.44 19.81 19.20
C ASP A 282 -9.25 19.38 17.73
N TRP A 283 -10.30 19.51 16.92
CA TRP A 283 -10.22 19.48 15.49
C TRP A 283 -10.04 20.92 15.02
N PRO A 284 -8.80 21.41 14.80
CA PRO A 284 -8.63 22.74 14.27
C PRO A 284 -9.47 22.82 13.02
N ALA A 285 -10.37 23.76 12.99
CA ALA A 285 -11.32 23.93 11.89
C ALA A 285 -10.58 23.60 10.61
N LEU A 286 -10.94 22.49 9.97
CA LEU A 286 -10.34 22.11 8.70
C LEU A 286 -10.54 23.33 7.85
N ALA A 287 -9.49 24.12 7.78
CA ALA A 287 -9.52 25.46 7.20
C ALA A 287 -10.12 25.30 5.82
N GLY A 288 -11.35 25.78 5.65
CA GLY A 288 -12.00 25.76 4.36
C GLY A 288 -13.22 24.88 4.20
N ARG A 289 -13.89 24.39 5.25
CA ARG A 289 -15.30 24.07 5.08
C ARG A 289 -16.05 25.39 4.87
N SER A 290 -16.01 25.91 3.65
CA SER A 290 -17.13 26.72 3.18
C SER A 290 -18.35 25.84 3.40
N LYS A 291 -19.33 26.31 4.17
CA LYS A 291 -20.66 25.73 4.18
C LYS A 291 -21.03 25.65 2.70
N ALA A 292 -21.04 24.40 2.17
CA ALA A 292 -21.64 24.19 0.86
C ALA A 292 -23.09 24.67 0.96
N PRO A 293 -23.58 25.35 -0.06
CA PRO A 293 -24.90 25.95 -0.06
C PRO A 293 -25.99 24.89 0.08
#